data_7fb5c1b1d6dc1fc6108cfbcf2d5cdb38
#
_entry.id   7fb5c1b1d6dc1fc6108cfbcf2d5cdb38
#
_cell.length_a   1.000
_cell.length_b   1.000
_cell.length_c   1.000
_cell.angle_alpha   90.00
_cell.angle_beta   90.00
_cell.angle_gamma   90.00
#
_symmetry.space_group_name_H-M   'P 1'
#
loop_
_entity.id
_entity.type
_entity.pdbx_description
1 polymer ?
#
loop_
_entity_poly.entity_id
_entity_poly.type
_entity_poly.pdbx_seq_one_letter_code
_entity_poly.pdbx_strand_id
1 'polypeptide(L)'
;MTIEKIYLNGVETEYVFVRKNVKNVNLRVKGDGTIYVSANRFTSKEFVERFLQSKADVILNFRKKSEEKVKKTETEFFSENELEIFIIDFCKKIYPYYRDKGIKFPLIKFRKMTSMWGNCYPRKGIVTFSKFLIYAKPECVEYVVWHEFTHFLVSGHQKDFYDELSKVCPNWKELRKQLKRNT
;
A
#
# COMPACT_ATOMS: atom_id res chain seq x y z
N MET A 1 -12.49 -22.69 -4.32
CA MET A 1 -12.16 -21.38 -4.87
C MET A 1 -12.18 -21.55 -6.37
N THR A 2 -13.10 -20.87 -7.05
CA THR A 2 -13.30 -20.97 -8.52
C THR A 2 -13.20 -19.59 -9.14
N ILE A 3 -12.77 -19.52 -10.40
CA ILE A 3 -12.87 -18.30 -11.20
C ILE A 3 -14.16 -18.45 -12.03
N GLU A 4 -15.03 -17.48 -11.91
CA GLU A 4 -16.33 -17.42 -12.58
C GLU A 4 -16.37 -16.17 -13.46
N LYS A 5 -17.23 -16.21 -14.50
CA LYS A 5 -17.47 -15.09 -15.41
C LYS A 5 -18.89 -14.58 -15.30
N ILE A 6 -19.08 -13.28 -15.43
CA ILE A 6 -20.36 -12.60 -15.45
C ILE A 6 -20.30 -11.39 -16.39
N TYR A 7 -21.41 -11.03 -17.01
CA TYR A 7 -21.54 -9.79 -17.77
C TYR A 7 -22.13 -8.69 -16.87
N LEU A 8 -21.33 -7.68 -16.56
CA LEU A 8 -21.76 -6.50 -15.79
C LEU A 8 -21.92 -5.32 -16.76
N ASN A 9 -23.15 -4.83 -16.94
CA ASN A 9 -23.46 -3.77 -17.90
C ASN A 9 -22.86 -4.02 -19.30
N GLY A 10 -22.92 -5.27 -19.78
CA GLY A 10 -22.38 -5.67 -21.07
C GLY A 10 -20.87 -5.94 -21.12
N VAL A 11 -20.14 -5.74 -20.01
CA VAL A 11 -18.70 -6.01 -19.91
C VAL A 11 -18.46 -7.37 -19.29
N GLU A 12 -17.78 -8.27 -20.03
CA GLU A 12 -17.36 -9.56 -19.48
C GLU A 12 -16.41 -9.33 -18.31
N THR A 13 -16.72 -9.91 -17.16
CA THR A 13 -16.01 -9.67 -15.91
C THR A 13 -15.74 -10.98 -15.20
N GLU A 14 -14.47 -11.25 -14.89
CA GLU A 14 -14.07 -12.40 -14.09
C GLU A 14 -14.07 -12.05 -12.60
N TYR A 15 -14.52 -13.00 -11.77
CA TYR A 15 -14.45 -12.87 -10.33
C TYR A 15 -14.06 -14.20 -9.66
N VAL A 16 -13.35 -14.09 -8.56
CA VAL A 16 -12.96 -15.23 -7.72
C VAL A 16 -14.10 -15.50 -6.75
N PHE A 17 -14.72 -16.66 -6.86
CA PHE A 17 -15.79 -17.08 -5.97
C PHE A 17 -15.29 -18.04 -4.89
N VAL A 18 -15.67 -17.78 -3.64
CA VAL A 18 -15.26 -18.60 -2.49
C VAL A 18 -16.45 -18.90 -1.59
N ARG A 19 -16.70 -20.19 -1.34
CA ARG A 19 -17.66 -20.62 -0.32
C ARG A 19 -17.01 -20.50 1.06
N LYS A 20 -17.65 -19.71 1.94
CA LYS A 20 -17.20 -19.50 3.32
C LYS A 20 -18.39 -19.54 4.28
N ASN A 21 -18.12 -19.78 5.56
CA ASN A 21 -19.15 -19.64 6.58
C ASN A 21 -19.36 -18.15 6.91
N VAL A 22 -20.14 -17.47 6.07
CA VAL A 22 -20.46 -16.03 6.20
C VAL A 22 -21.97 -15.84 6.16
N LYS A 23 -22.46 -14.82 6.86
CA LYS A 23 -23.89 -14.53 6.97
C LYS A 23 -24.45 -13.90 5.69
N ASN A 24 -23.66 -13.08 5.02
CA ASN A 24 -24.04 -12.32 3.82
C ASN A 24 -23.09 -12.61 2.66
N VAL A 25 -23.52 -12.27 1.43
CA VAL A 25 -22.62 -12.21 0.28
C VAL A 25 -21.70 -11.00 0.47
N ASN A 26 -20.39 -11.24 0.44
CA ASN A 26 -19.40 -10.19 0.55
C ASN A 26 -18.68 -10.00 -0.78
N LEU A 27 -18.55 -8.75 -1.19
CA LEU A 27 -17.80 -8.31 -2.35
C LEU A 27 -16.55 -7.56 -1.88
N ARG A 28 -15.40 -7.91 -2.43
CA ARG A 28 -14.16 -7.18 -2.24
C ARG A 28 -13.45 -7.02 -3.58
N VAL A 29 -13.17 -5.80 -3.98
CA VAL A 29 -12.31 -5.50 -5.13
C VAL A 29 -10.94 -5.13 -4.60
N LYS A 30 -9.90 -5.82 -5.07
CA LYS A 30 -8.50 -5.52 -4.71
C LYS A 30 -7.96 -4.33 -5.53
N GLY A 31 -6.83 -3.77 -5.09
CA GLY A 31 -6.16 -2.68 -5.77
C GLY A 31 -5.70 -3.01 -7.21
N ASP A 32 -5.48 -4.28 -7.51
CA ASP A 32 -5.17 -4.82 -8.85
C ASP A 32 -6.42 -5.04 -9.74
N GLY A 33 -7.60 -4.65 -9.27
CA GLY A 33 -8.87 -4.85 -9.98
C GLY A 33 -9.48 -6.26 -9.82
N THR A 34 -8.82 -7.20 -9.12
CA THR A 34 -9.35 -8.55 -8.89
C THR A 34 -10.59 -8.50 -8.00
N ILE A 35 -11.67 -9.12 -8.45
CA ILE A 35 -12.95 -9.16 -7.75
C ILE A 35 -13.03 -10.47 -6.97
N TYR A 36 -13.25 -10.37 -5.67
CA TYR A 36 -13.49 -11.50 -4.78
C TYR A 36 -14.92 -11.47 -4.27
N VAL A 37 -15.62 -12.58 -4.41
CA VAL A 37 -16.97 -12.77 -3.89
C VAL A 37 -16.96 -13.95 -2.95
N SER A 38 -17.47 -13.77 -1.74
CA SER A 38 -17.67 -14.87 -0.81
C SER A 38 -19.12 -14.95 -0.36
N ALA A 39 -19.65 -16.18 -0.33
CA ALA A 39 -21.01 -16.48 0.12
C ALA A 39 -21.04 -17.80 0.89
N ASN A 40 -22.10 -18.04 1.66
CA ASN A 40 -22.27 -19.32 2.32
C ASN A 40 -22.62 -20.43 1.33
N ARG A 41 -22.58 -21.69 1.79
CA ARG A 41 -22.83 -22.86 0.94
C ARG A 41 -24.27 -22.95 0.40
N PHE A 42 -25.22 -22.29 1.06
CA PHE A 42 -26.66 -22.34 0.70
C PHE A 42 -27.08 -21.20 -0.22
N THR A 43 -26.23 -20.20 -0.44
CA THR A 43 -26.50 -19.08 -1.34
C THR A 43 -26.49 -19.58 -2.79
N SER A 44 -27.58 -19.38 -3.54
CA SER A 44 -27.62 -19.79 -4.94
C SER A 44 -26.72 -18.94 -5.82
N LYS A 45 -26.34 -19.47 -6.98
CA LYS A 45 -25.53 -18.76 -7.96
C LYS A 45 -26.23 -17.54 -8.51
N GLU A 46 -27.52 -17.69 -8.81
CA GLU A 46 -28.40 -16.63 -9.34
C GLU A 46 -28.51 -15.46 -8.34
N PHE A 47 -28.50 -15.74 -7.03
CA PHE A 47 -28.49 -14.69 -6.02
C PHE A 47 -27.17 -13.91 -6.04
N VAL A 48 -26.03 -14.60 -6.17
CA VAL A 48 -24.70 -13.98 -6.26
C VAL A 48 -24.62 -13.12 -7.52
N GLU A 49 -25.09 -13.61 -8.65
CA GLU A 49 -25.10 -12.88 -9.92
C GLU A 49 -25.97 -11.62 -9.85
N ARG A 50 -27.19 -11.71 -9.30
CA ARG A 50 -28.04 -10.52 -9.07
C ARG A 50 -27.39 -9.52 -8.14
N PHE A 51 -26.73 -10.00 -7.09
CA PHE A 51 -25.99 -9.13 -6.19
C PHE A 51 -24.85 -8.39 -6.93
N LEU A 52 -24.08 -9.09 -7.77
CA LEU A 52 -23.02 -8.48 -8.57
C LEU A 52 -23.60 -7.48 -9.59
N GLN A 53 -24.70 -7.79 -10.24
CA GLN A 53 -25.42 -6.87 -11.13
C GLN A 53 -25.82 -5.58 -10.40
N SER A 54 -26.35 -5.70 -9.17
CA SER A 54 -26.73 -4.51 -8.37
C SER A 54 -25.54 -3.64 -7.98
N LYS A 55 -24.31 -4.13 -8.13
CA LYS A 55 -23.05 -3.43 -7.83
C LYS A 55 -22.19 -3.17 -9.07
N ALA A 56 -22.75 -3.41 -10.26
CA ALA A 56 -22.02 -3.34 -11.54
C ALA A 56 -21.27 -2.01 -11.71
N ASP A 57 -21.95 -0.88 -11.51
CA ASP A 57 -21.34 0.46 -11.66
C ASP A 57 -20.16 0.66 -10.70
N VAL A 58 -20.34 0.24 -9.45
CA VAL A 58 -19.27 0.37 -8.43
C VAL A 58 -18.07 -0.48 -8.81
N ILE A 59 -18.30 -1.71 -9.26
CA ILE A 59 -17.24 -2.64 -9.68
C ILE A 59 -16.50 -2.09 -10.90
N LEU A 60 -17.23 -1.69 -11.94
CA LEU A 60 -16.64 -1.19 -13.18
C LEU A 60 -15.91 0.14 -12.99
N ASN A 61 -16.46 1.06 -12.20
CA ASN A 61 -15.78 2.31 -11.84
C ASN A 61 -14.51 2.06 -11.04
N PHE A 62 -14.51 1.08 -10.12
CA PHE A 62 -13.32 0.75 -9.37
C PHE A 62 -12.24 0.14 -10.29
N ARG A 63 -12.61 -0.79 -11.19
CA ARG A 63 -11.68 -1.35 -12.19
C ARG A 63 -11.09 -0.27 -13.07
N LYS A 64 -11.93 0.62 -13.64
CA LYS A 64 -11.46 1.74 -14.47
C LYS A 64 -10.46 2.62 -13.72
N LYS A 65 -10.77 2.96 -12.44
CA LYS A 65 -9.83 3.71 -11.60
C LYS A 65 -8.55 2.95 -11.30
N SER A 66 -8.61 1.62 -11.15
CA SER A 66 -7.42 0.78 -10.96
C SER A 66 -6.56 0.74 -12.23
N GLU A 67 -7.18 0.60 -13.42
CA GLU A 67 -6.50 0.64 -14.71
C GLU A 67 -5.88 2.01 -15.01
N GLU A 68 -6.58 3.09 -14.70
CA GLU A 68 -6.06 4.46 -14.80
C GLU A 68 -4.90 4.70 -13.83
N LYS A 69 -4.95 4.12 -12.63
CA LYS A 69 -3.85 4.16 -11.67
C LYS A 69 -2.63 3.40 -12.19
N VAL A 70 -2.81 2.18 -12.73
CA VAL A 70 -1.73 1.40 -13.33
C VAL A 70 -1.08 2.19 -14.48
N LYS A 71 -1.86 2.82 -15.38
CA LYS A 71 -1.34 3.67 -16.46
C LYS A 71 -0.61 4.92 -15.97
N LYS A 72 -1.01 5.49 -14.82
CA LYS A 72 -0.31 6.63 -14.20
C LYS A 72 0.96 6.22 -13.44
N THR A 73 1.07 4.95 -13.06
CA THR A 73 2.21 4.44 -12.27
C THR A 73 3.31 3.83 -13.18
N GLU A 74 3.22 3.97 -14.50
CA GLU A 74 4.20 3.38 -15.44
C GLU A 74 5.54 4.13 -15.49
N THR A 75 5.73 5.21 -14.73
CA THR A 75 7.05 5.83 -14.62
C THR A 75 7.75 5.26 -13.40
N GLU A 76 8.58 4.25 -13.60
CA GLU A 76 9.55 3.83 -12.60
C GLU A 76 10.59 4.95 -12.45
N PHE A 77 10.72 5.46 -11.24
CA PHE A 77 11.76 6.44 -10.89
C PHE A 77 13.08 5.75 -10.57
N PHE A 78 13.02 4.46 -10.22
CA PHE A 78 14.16 3.63 -9.85
C PHE A 78 13.97 2.21 -10.38
N SER A 79 15.04 1.54 -10.76
CA SER A 79 15.09 0.08 -10.73
C SER A 79 15.12 -0.43 -9.29
N GLU A 80 14.85 -1.72 -9.04
CA GLU A 80 14.89 -2.28 -7.68
C GLU A 80 16.26 -2.04 -7.02
N ASN A 81 17.35 -2.18 -7.76
CA ASN A 81 18.70 -2.01 -7.23
C ASN A 81 19.03 -0.55 -6.92
N GLU A 82 18.67 0.38 -7.80
CA GLU A 82 18.84 1.82 -7.56
C GLU A 82 18.05 2.29 -6.35
N LEU A 83 16.81 1.80 -6.17
CA LEU A 83 16.02 2.10 -4.98
C LEU A 83 16.70 1.64 -3.69
N GLU A 84 17.21 0.40 -3.67
CA GLU A 84 17.88 -0.14 -2.48
C GLU A 84 19.14 0.68 -2.13
N ILE A 85 19.95 1.01 -3.12
CA ILE A 85 21.14 1.88 -2.94
C ILE A 85 20.71 3.27 -2.44
N PHE A 86 19.74 3.90 -3.10
CA PHE A 86 19.22 5.22 -2.72
C PHE A 86 18.74 5.26 -1.26
N ILE A 87 17.93 4.28 -0.86
CA ILE A 87 17.41 4.21 0.52
C ILE A 87 18.55 3.99 1.52
N ILE A 88 19.47 3.07 1.24
CA ILE A 88 20.59 2.78 2.15
C ILE A 88 21.46 4.01 2.34
N ASP A 89 21.80 4.71 1.26
CA ASP A 89 22.65 5.90 1.34
C ASP A 89 21.92 7.06 2.04
N PHE A 90 20.61 7.21 1.79
CA PHE A 90 19.85 8.20 2.53
C PHE A 90 19.72 7.85 4.01
N CYS A 91 19.54 6.56 4.38
CA CYS A 91 19.59 6.12 5.78
C CYS A 91 20.93 6.49 6.45
N LYS A 92 22.07 6.27 5.78
CA LYS A 92 23.40 6.66 6.30
C LYS A 92 23.51 8.17 6.45
N LYS A 93 23.00 8.94 5.49
CA LYS A 93 23.02 10.41 5.51
C LYS A 93 22.27 10.98 6.71
N ILE A 94 21.10 10.42 7.05
CA ILE A 94 20.26 10.91 8.14
C ILE A 94 20.65 10.33 9.51
N TYR A 95 21.40 9.24 9.53
CA TYR A 95 21.71 8.49 10.75
C TYR A 95 22.40 9.31 11.85
N PRO A 96 23.31 10.28 11.59
CA PRO A 96 23.90 11.09 12.65
C PRO A 96 22.87 11.72 13.59
N TYR A 97 21.74 12.21 13.06
CA TYR A 97 20.65 12.78 13.86
C TYR A 97 20.06 11.78 14.87
N TYR A 98 19.96 10.51 14.51
CA TYR A 98 19.41 9.44 15.36
C TYR A 98 20.47 8.84 16.28
N ARG A 99 21.71 8.73 15.80
CA ARG A 99 22.86 8.29 16.60
C ARG A 99 23.05 9.19 17.81
N ASP A 100 22.98 10.50 17.63
CA ASP A 100 23.17 11.48 18.70
C ASP A 100 22.03 11.44 19.75
N LYS A 101 20.92 10.77 19.41
CA LYS A 101 19.79 10.42 20.32
C LYS A 101 19.90 8.99 20.86
N GLY A 102 21.03 8.32 20.71
CA GLY A 102 21.29 6.98 21.24
C GLY A 102 20.73 5.82 20.41
N ILE A 103 20.23 6.07 19.21
CA ILE A 103 19.69 5.01 18.33
C ILE A 103 20.86 4.35 17.57
N LYS A 104 20.91 3.01 17.60
CA LYS A 104 21.84 2.22 16.78
C LYS A 104 21.36 2.18 15.34
N PHE A 105 22.31 2.09 14.37
CA PHE A 105 21.95 1.93 12.97
C PHE A 105 21.10 0.66 12.78
N PRO A 106 19.89 0.77 12.20
CA PRO A 106 18.99 -0.37 12.10
C PRO A 106 19.38 -1.32 10.97
N LEU A 107 18.90 -2.56 11.07
CA LEU A 107 18.91 -3.50 9.96
C LEU A 107 17.87 -3.09 8.93
N ILE A 108 18.31 -2.75 7.73
CA ILE A 108 17.45 -2.36 6.61
C ILE A 108 17.03 -3.60 5.84
N LYS A 109 15.74 -3.73 5.54
CA LYS A 109 15.15 -4.81 4.75
C LYS A 109 14.25 -4.25 3.65
N PHE A 110 14.11 -5.02 2.57
CA PHE A 110 13.24 -4.70 1.44
C PHE A 110 12.25 -5.84 1.21
N ARG A 111 10.97 -5.50 1.00
CA ARG A 111 9.89 -6.48 0.74
C ARG A 111 8.86 -5.91 -0.22
N LYS A 112 8.18 -6.75 -1.00
CA LYS A 112 6.98 -6.35 -1.73
C LYS A 112 5.81 -6.22 -0.74
N MET A 113 5.44 -4.97 -0.40
CA MET A 113 4.37 -4.65 0.55
C MET A 113 3.31 -3.80 -0.14
N THR A 114 2.07 -4.30 -0.23
CA THR A 114 0.96 -3.64 -0.95
C THR A 114 0.11 -2.71 -0.07
N SER A 115 0.26 -2.78 1.24
CA SER A 115 -0.58 -2.03 2.19
C SER A 115 0.15 -0.89 2.92
N MET A 116 1.47 -0.83 2.79
CA MET A 116 2.32 0.17 3.45
C MET A 116 3.61 0.39 2.67
N TRP A 117 4.21 1.58 2.82
CA TRP A 117 5.46 1.96 2.17
C TRP A 117 6.70 1.59 2.98
N GLY A 118 6.56 1.54 4.29
CA GLY A 118 7.59 1.15 5.23
C GLY A 118 6.99 0.54 6.50
N ASN A 119 7.84 -0.03 7.34
CA ASN A 119 7.50 -0.51 8.66
C ASN A 119 8.75 -0.55 9.55
N CYS A 120 8.64 0.05 10.73
CA CYS A 120 9.70 0.08 11.74
C CYS A 120 9.35 -0.83 12.92
N TYR A 121 10.35 -1.60 13.36
CA TYR A 121 10.32 -2.37 14.63
C TYR A 121 11.41 -1.84 15.57
N PRO A 122 11.16 -0.77 16.34
CA PRO A 122 12.19 -0.10 17.15
C PRO A 122 12.91 -1.04 18.12
N ARG A 123 12.13 -1.90 18.82
CA ARG A 123 12.71 -2.86 19.80
C ARG A 123 13.65 -3.90 19.16
N LYS A 124 13.49 -4.19 17.86
CA LYS A 124 14.33 -5.13 17.12
C LYS A 124 15.44 -4.44 16.34
N GLY A 125 15.42 -3.13 16.25
CA GLY A 125 16.35 -2.36 15.41
C GLY A 125 16.20 -2.70 13.93
N ILE A 126 14.96 -2.90 13.43
CA ILE A 126 14.70 -3.29 12.03
C ILE A 126 13.76 -2.28 11.39
N VAL A 127 14.13 -1.83 10.18
CA VAL A 127 13.25 -1.09 9.27
C VAL A 127 13.09 -1.88 7.98
N THR A 128 11.86 -1.95 7.47
CA THR A 128 11.55 -2.62 6.20
C THR A 128 10.91 -1.61 5.25
N PHE A 129 11.43 -1.51 4.02
CA PHE A 129 10.88 -0.66 2.97
C PHE A 129 10.20 -1.47 1.88
N SER A 130 9.13 -0.91 1.31
CA SER A 130 8.42 -1.54 0.20
C SER A 130 9.20 -1.41 -1.10
N LYS A 131 9.37 -2.50 -1.84
CA LYS A 131 9.94 -2.47 -3.20
C LYS A 131 9.06 -1.69 -4.19
N PHE A 132 7.79 -1.47 -3.89
CA PHE A 132 6.90 -0.60 -4.69
C PHE A 132 7.24 0.89 -4.59
N LEU A 133 8.18 1.29 -3.77
CA LEU A 133 8.75 2.64 -3.78
C LEU A 133 9.49 2.99 -5.08
N ILE A 134 9.78 2.01 -5.95
CA ILE A 134 10.30 2.28 -7.32
C ILE A 134 9.39 3.25 -8.10
N TYR A 135 8.11 3.26 -7.83
CA TYR A 135 7.13 4.15 -8.46
C TYR A 135 6.95 5.49 -7.73
N ALA A 136 7.66 5.71 -6.64
CA ALA A 136 7.59 6.94 -5.87
C ALA A 136 8.71 7.90 -6.27
N LYS A 137 8.41 9.20 -6.31
CA LYS A 137 9.42 10.21 -6.53
C LYS A 137 10.50 10.16 -5.44
N PRO A 138 11.75 10.51 -5.73
CA PRO A 138 12.85 10.48 -4.75
C PRO A 138 12.50 11.17 -3.43
N GLU A 139 11.88 12.35 -3.47
CA GLU A 139 11.49 13.13 -2.29
C GLU A 139 10.46 12.39 -1.42
N CYS A 140 9.59 11.61 -2.06
CA CYS A 140 8.60 10.77 -1.37
C CYS A 140 9.27 9.55 -0.72
N VAL A 141 10.30 8.98 -1.35
CA VAL A 141 11.11 7.91 -0.77
C VAL A 141 11.88 8.44 0.45
N GLU A 142 12.51 9.59 0.37
CA GLU A 142 13.17 10.26 1.50
C GLU A 142 12.19 10.48 2.66
N TYR A 143 10.98 10.97 2.38
CA TYR A 143 9.95 11.11 3.41
C TYR A 143 9.61 9.78 4.10
N VAL A 144 9.48 8.68 3.36
CA VAL A 144 9.23 7.37 3.96
C VAL A 144 10.39 6.97 4.87
N VAL A 145 11.63 7.21 4.47
CA VAL A 145 12.80 6.93 5.32
C VAL A 145 12.75 7.75 6.60
N TRP A 146 12.51 9.07 6.53
CA TRP A 146 12.35 9.92 7.70
C TRP A 146 11.22 9.43 8.62
N HIS A 147 10.07 9.04 8.02
CA HIS A 147 8.91 8.54 8.75
C HIS A 147 9.24 7.29 9.56
N GLU A 148 9.87 6.30 8.94
CA GLU A 148 10.21 5.05 9.60
C GLU A 148 11.30 5.24 10.67
N PHE A 149 12.28 6.10 10.42
CA PHE A 149 13.30 6.42 11.42
C PHE A 149 12.75 7.21 12.61
N THR A 150 11.75 8.08 12.41
CA THR A 150 11.10 8.80 13.51
C THR A 150 10.44 7.83 14.50
N HIS A 151 10.00 6.65 14.07
CA HIS A 151 9.47 5.63 14.96
C HIS A 151 10.49 5.06 15.95
N PHE A 152 11.79 5.24 15.75
CA PHE A 152 12.77 4.91 16.79
C PHE A 152 12.72 5.86 17.99
N LEU A 153 12.22 7.07 17.80
CA LEU A 153 12.10 8.09 18.84
C LEU A 153 10.70 8.15 19.44
N VAL A 154 9.67 8.00 18.57
CA VAL A 154 8.26 8.16 18.98
C VAL A 154 7.42 7.03 18.39
N SER A 155 6.70 6.31 19.25
CA SER A 155 5.77 5.26 18.84
C SER A 155 4.40 5.84 18.45
N GLY A 156 3.73 5.21 17.48
CA GLY A 156 2.40 5.66 17.01
C GLY A 156 2.49 6.88 16.09
N HIS A 157 1.33 7.50 15.83
CA HIS A 157 1.21 8.64 14.91
C HIS A 157 0.36 9.75 15.56
N GLN A 158 0.68 10.06 16.81
CA GLN A 158 0.07 11.15 17.56
C GLN A 158 0.80 12.47 17.26
N LYS A 159 0.42 13.54 17.95
CA LYS A 159 0.97 14.88 17.75
C LYS A 159 2.50 14.91 17.89
N ASP A 160 3.04 14.26 18.92
CA ASP A 160 4.47 14.18 19.23
C ASP A 160 5.28 13.56 18.09
N PHE A 161 4.75 12.54 17.41
CA PHE A 161 5.36 11.94 16.22
C PHE A 161 5.50 12.97 15.09
N TYR A 162 4.43 13.71 14.79
CA TYR A 162 4.46 14.70 13.72
C TYR A 162 5.29 15.94 14.10
N ASP A 163 5.34 16.29 15.37
CA ASP A 163 6.21 17.36 15.87
C ASP A 163 7.69 16.97 15.67
N GLU A 164 8.07 15.72 15.96
CA GLU A 164 9.43 15.23 15.74
C GLU A 164 9.77 15.10 14.24
N LEU A 165 8.85 14.51 13.44
CA LEU A 165 9.02 14.40 12.00
C LEU A 165 9.16 15.77 11.31
N SER A 166 8.43 16.78 11.78
CA SER A 166 8.48 18.14 11.21
C SER A 166 9.84 18.82 11.37
N LYS A 167 10.66 18.42 12.36
CA LYS A 167 12.01 18.96 12.55
C LYS A 167 12.96 18.56 11.43
N VAL A 168 12.74 17.39 10.85
CA VAL A 168 13.64 16.78 9.84
C VAL A 168 13.00 16.73 8.45
N CYS A 169 11.69 16.79 8.35
CA CYS A 169 10.94 16.80 7.10
C CYS A 169 9.75 17.77 7.19
N PRO A 170 9.97 19.11 7.08
CA PRO A 170 8.92 20.11 7.27
C PRO A 170 7.75 19.98 6.29
N ASN A 171 8.01 19.53 5.07
CA ASN A 171 7.06 19.35 3.99
C ASN A 171 6.37 17.96 3.98
N TRP A 172 6.44 17.21 5.08
CA TRP A 172 5.93 15.84 5.18
C TRP A 172 4.45 15.70 4.78
N LYS A 173 3.62 16.72 5.04
CA LYS A 173 2.18 16.70 4.71
C LYS A 173 1.95 16.61 3.20
N GLU A 174 2.71 17.38 2.43
CA GLU A 174 2.61 17.38 0.97
C GLU A 174 3.13 16.07 0.38
N LEU A 175 4.29 15.61 0.85
CA LEU A 175 4.88 14.35 0.41
C LEU A 175 3.98 13.15 0.71
N ARG A 176 3.35 13.12 1.90
CA ARG A 176 2.35 12.12 2.26
C ARG A 176 1.15 12.13 1.33
N LYS A 177 0.68 13.33 0.92
CA LYS A 177 -0.44 13.48 -0.02
C LYS A 177 -0.05 12.99 -1.43
N GLN A 178 1.16 13.26 -1.87
CA GLN A 178 1.68 12.76 -3.15
C GLN A 178 1.76 11.23 -3.16
N LEU A 179 2.31 10.61 -2.13
CA LEU A 179 2.34 9.15 -1.99
C LEU A 179 0.96 8.50 -2.03
N LYS A 180 -0.05 9.10 -1.40
CA LYS A 180 -1.43 8.60 -1.43
C LYS A 180 -2.08 8.66 -2.81
N ARG A 181 -1.63 9.56 -3.69
CA ARG A 181 -2.14 9.67 -5.07
C ARG A 181 -1.55 8.59 -5.98
N ASN A 182 -0.41 8.03 -5.61
CA ASN A 182 0.30 6.98 -6.34
C ASN A 182 -0.04 5.56 -5.85
N THR A 183 -0.95 5.41 -4.90
CA THR A 183 -1.56 4.17 -4.39
C THR A 183 -3.00 4.05 -4.84
#